data_2d897ce1ade7a07e0131ae3f4caeccc2
#
_entry.id   2d897ce1ade7a07e0131ae3f4caeccc2
#
_cell.length_a   1.000
_cell.length_b   1.000
_cell.length_c   1.000
_cell.angle_alpha   90.00
_cell.angle_beta   90.00
_cell.angle_gamma   90.00
#
_symmetry.space_group_name_H-M   'P 1'
#
loop_
_entity.id
_entity.type
_entity.pdbx_description
1 polymer ?
#
loop_
_entity_poly.entity_id
_entity_poly.type
_entity_poly.pdbx_seq_one_letter_code
_entity_poly.pdbx_strand_id
1 'polypeptide(L)'
;MFVCPKCGRPHTKKEYIDSKFCRECGKFLTYRNKVKAPSFKGQKPESKERGLFPYKPYPQQLEFMKDIKNVVGNRGVLVAEACNGFGKTVCALSSILPMNRKIVYATRTHEQVRQVLLEVEHINRSSGKSFSAVNLASRQHLCLNEKCRKLSAMEALEACRFLKTADQCPYKTEIELPSSTLPLVLSIKKLRRQGSVRRVCPYFLARKVAENCTVIVAPYQYIFNEHIRRQVKLELYNRILVFDEAHNADQIGQDALSDTLSERTLNNAKRELEAVGASSEFIDDLAAYLDKQVSESASIKHGLELCKDLEQVLGVKELSSFAASFSELAEEIRNHKMQRGDYPVCFLNGVLSFLKHVDSSPWMSYVAVYRRSFYGFNLVEYRCLDPSLAIKPVVEEAQGALIMSGTLSPLELFIEILGLTKAEIRTYSSIANPENVRTIIDPSVTTRFTERSEEMIRRYGERLSKLVNKVPNGVLVFFPQRKLMLENLNYWRRIGLLEQAGALSFLKGKPLFVEGARAAENRKVVEEYKRAARRGKGAVLCGVFRGRNAEGSNFPYEEARGIFLVGVPYADYSDPVVRAQIGYFNSKRKDMGERWYVMDAFRAANQAMGRGIRHRDD
;
A
#
# COMPACT_ATOMS: atom_id res chain seq x y z
N MET A 1 -38.15 -11.40 6.77
CA MET A 1 -38.67 -12.58 6.09
C MET A 1 -37.57 -13.08 5.17
N PHE A 2 -37.25 -14.36 5.22
CA PHE A 2 -36.24 -14.98 4.35
C PHE A 2 -36.94 -15.56 3.14
N VAL A 3 -36.42 -15.34 1.94
CA VAL A 3 -37.00 -15.88 0.72
C VAL A 3 -35.97 -16.78 0.05
N CYS A 4 -36.35 -17.98 -0.33
CA CYS A 4 -35.46 -18.89 -1.03
C CYS A 4 -35.09 -18.32 -2.41
N PRO A 5 -33.80 -18.18 -2.76
CA PRO A 5 -33.38 -17.61 -4.03
C PRO A 5 -33.65 -18.53 -5.24
N LYS A 6 -34.01 -19.80 -5.02
CA LYS A 6 -34.30 -20.77 -6.07
C LYS A 6 -35.81 -20.94 -6.36
N CYS A 7 -36.62 -21.11 -5.29
CA CYS A 7 -38.06 -21.41 -5.46
C CYS A 7 -38.98 -20.28 -4.97
N GLY A 8 -38.46 -19.16 -4.48
CA GLY A 8 -39.25 -18.01 -4.05
C GLY A 8 -39.98 -18.16 -2.71
N ARG A 9 -39.92 -19.34 -2.07
CA ARG A 9 -40.68 -19.59 -0.82
C ARG A 9 -40.24 -18.69 0.30
N PRO A 10 -41.17 -18.03 1.01
CA PRO A 10 -40.87 -17.28 2.24
C PRO A 10 -40.62 -18.21 3.40
N HIS A 11 -39.64 -17.87 4.25
CA HIS A 11 -39.28 -18.57 5.49
C HIS A 11 -39.32 -17.64 6.68
N THR A 12 -39.72 -18.16 7.84
CA THR A 12 -39.71 -17.42 9.10
C THR A 12 -38.27 -17.35 9.65
N LYS A 13 -38.04 -16.43 10.59
CA LYS A 13 -36.75 -16.32 11.30
C LYS A 13 -36.42 -17.62 12.07
N LYS A 14 -37.43 -18.30 12.59
CA LYS A 14 -37.28 -19.57 13.31
C LYS A 14 -36.84 -20.69 12.36
N GLU A 15 -37.48 -20.84 11.21
CA GLU A 15 -37.08 -21.82 10.18
C GLU A 15 -35.66 -21.61 9.66
N TYR A 16 -35.19 -20.35 9.57
CA TYR A 16 -33.81 -20.06 9.21
C TYR A 16 -32.80 -20.42 10.31
N ILE A 17 -33.15 -20.25 11.59
CA ILE A 17 -32.28 -20.63 12.70
C ILE A 17 -32.17 -22.14 12.81
N ASP A 18 -33.28 -22.85 12.63
CA ASP A 18 -33.36 -24.32 12.76
C ASP A 18 -32.75 -25.05 11.54
N SER A 19 -32.88 -24.45 10.34
CA SER A 19 -32.30 -25.01 9.11
C SER A 19 -31.90 -23.87 8.17
N LYS A 20 -30.63 -23.71 7.95
CA LYS A 20 -30.10 -22.71 7.00
C LYS A 20 -30.43 -23.02 5.53
N PHE A 21 -31.18 -24.09 5.28
CA PHE A 21 -31.53 -24.57 3.94
C PHE A 21 -33.05 -24.55 3.74
N CYS A 22 -33.46 -24.28 2.49
CA CYS A 22 -34.87 -24.37 2.12
C CYS A 22 -35.38 -25.81 2.20
N ARG A 23 -36.45 -26.05 2.96
CA ARG A 23 -37.01 -27.38 3.17
C ARG A 23 -37.59 -28.04 1.90
N GLU A 24 -37.92 -27.24 0.89
CA GLU A 24 -38.45 -27.77 -0.37
C GLU A 24 -37.39 -28.07 -1.42
N CYS A 25 -36.39 -27.23 -1.58
CA CYS A 25 -35.41 -27.37 -2.65
C CYS A 25 -33.96 -27.53 -2.20
N GLY A 26 -33.70 -27.63 -0.89
CA GLY A 26 -32.36 -27.84 -0.29
C GLY A 26 -31.37 -26.70 -0.49
N LYS A 27 -31.79 -25.55 -1.07
CA LYS A 27 -30.88 -24.43 -1.35
C LYS A 27 -30.61 -23.64 -0.08
N PHE A 28 -29.36 -23.19 0.12
CA PHE A 28 -28.98 -22.35 1.23
C PHE A 28 -29.76 -21.03 1.22
N LEU A 29 -30.40 -20.69 2.35
CA LEU A 29 -31.22 -19.49 2.50
C LEU A 29 -30.30 -18.28 2.78
N THR A 30 -30.29 -17.32 1.89
CA THR A 30 -29.60 -16.06 2.11
C THR A 30 -30.53 -15.04 2.77
N TYR A 31 -30.05 -14.38 3.82
CA TYR A 31 -30.76 -13.26 4.43
C TYR A 31 -30.75 -12.08 3.44
N ARG A 32 -31.85 -11.82 2.76
CA ARG A 32 -32.09 -10.53 2.14
C ARG A 32 -32.58 -9.59 3.23
N ASN A 33 -31.66 -8.84 3.83
CA ASN A 33 -32.05 -7.57 4.42
C ASN A 33 -32.66 -6.75 3.26
N LYS A 34 -33.98 -6.63 3.25
CA LYS A 34 -34.60 -5.43 2.69
C LYS A 34 -34.24 -4.29 3.66
N VAL A 35 -33.00 -3.82 3.62
CA VAL A 35 -32.79 -2.40 3.80
C VAL A 35 -33.60 -1.83 2.65
N LYS A 36 -34.76 -1.28 2.93
CA LYS A 36 -35.40 -0.33 2.04
C LYS A 36 -34.33 0.71 1.79
N ALA A 37 -33.69 0.66 0.65
CA ALA A 37 -33.06 1.84 0.12
C ALA A 37 -34.12 2.93 0.28
N PRO A 38 -33.80 4.08 0.90
CA PRO A 38 -34.77 5.16 0.98
C PRO A 38 -35.26 5.38 -0.44
N SER A 39 -36.56 5.18 -0.64
CA SER A 39 -37.22 5.47 -1.89
C SER A 39 -37.27 6.98 -2.02
N PHE A 40 -36.21 7.57 -2.52
CA PHE A 40 -36.21 8.94 -2.98
C PHE A 40 -37.11 9.01 -4.25
N LYS A 41 -38.41 9.18 -4.03
CA LYS A 41 -39.28 9.85 -4.99
C LYS A 41 -38.91 11.32 -4.94
N GLY A 42 -37.98 11.72 -5.76
CA GLY A 42 -37.55 13.09 -5.94
C GLY A 42 -37.02 13.24 -7.36
N GLN A 43 -37.73 14.06 -8.12
CA GLN A 43 -37.43 14.71 -9.38
C GLN A 43 -36.12 14.25 -10.08
N LYS A 44 -36.24 13.75 -11.31
CA LYS A 44 -35.09 13.60 -12.22
C LYS A 44 -34.42 14.98 -12.32
N PRO A 45 -33.22 15.18 -11.80
CA PRO A 45 -32.49 16.42 -12.01
C PRO A 45 -31.91 16.41 -13.42
N GLU A 46 -31.84 17.58 -13.98
CA GLU A 46 -31.37 17.88 -15.34
C GLU A 46 -30.04 17.20 -15.66
N SER A 47 -30.01 16.51 -16.77
CA SER A 47 -28.99 15.53 -17.20
C SER A 47 -27.65 16.14 -17.65
N LYS A 48 -27.46 17.46 -17.66
CA LYS A 48 -26.27 18.11 -18.21
C LYS A 48 -25.09 18.32 -17.24
N GLU A 49 -25.32 18.45 -15.94
CA GLU A 49 -24.23 18.71 -14.97
C GLU A 49 -23.55 17.44 -14.39
N ARG A 50 -24.22 16.29 -14.41
CA ARG A 50 -23.73 15.06 -13.80
C ARG A 50 -22.66 14.31 -14.62
N GLY A 51 -22.63 14.45 -15.91
CA GLY A 51 -21.72 13.68 -16.77
C GLY A 51 -21.82 12.16 -16.51
N LEU A 52 -20.70 11.49 -16.23
CA LEU A 52 -20.63 10.05 -15.91
C LEU A 52 -20.74 9.73 -14.40
N PHE A 53 -21.00 10.73 -13.54
CA PHE A 53 -21.06 10.52 -12.09
C PHE A 53 -22.34 9.75 -11.70
N PRO A 54 -22.23 8.54 -11.11
CA PRO A 54 -23.38 7.64 -10.95
C PRO A 54 -24.27 7.99 -9.75
N TYR A 55 -23.87 8.95 -8.92
CA TYR A 55 -24.57 9.35 -7.70
C TYR A 55 -25.07 10.80 -7.77
N LYS A 56 -25.79 11.27 -6.74
CA LYS A 56 -26.04 12.69 -6.54
C LYS A 56 -24.79 13.33 -5.95
N PRO A 57 -24.08 14.21 -6.68
CA PRO A 57 -22.84 14.80 -6.19
C PRO A 57 -23.12 15.84 -5.10
N TYR A 58 -22.18 15.96 -4.16
CA TYR A 58 -22.07 17.08 -3.24
C TYR A 58 -21.43 18.29 -3.94
N PRO A 59 -21.67 19.52 -3.48
CA PRO A 59 -21.05 20.72 -4.07
C PRO A 59 -19.53 20.62 -4.16
N GLN A 60 -18.87 20.13 -3.11
CA GLN A 60 -17.43 19.97 -3.06
C GLN A 60 -16.92 18.93 -4.09
N GLN A 61 -17.70 17.90 -4.39
CA GLN A 61 -17.39 16.93 -5.43
C GLN A 61 -17.51 17.53 -6.84
N LEU A 62 -18.50 18.42 -7.05
CA LEU A 62 -18.64 19.14 -8.32
C LEU A 62 -17.44 20.07 -8.58
N GLU A 63 -16.99 20.79 -7.55
CA GLU A 63 -15.80 21.64 -7.60
C GLU A 63 -14.55 20.79 -7.94
N PHE A 64 -14.34 19.69 -7.22
CA PHE A 64 -13.22 18.79 -7.49
C PHE A 64 -13.24 18.22 -8.92
N MET A 65 -14.40 17.78 -9.39
CA MET A 65 -14.55 17.28 -10.76
C MET A 65 -14.30 18.35 -11.81
N LYS A 66 -14.65 19.62 -11.54
CA LYS A 66 -14.37 20.77 -12.40
C LYS A 66 -12.86 21.02 -12.48
N ASP A 67 -12.18 21.03 -11.33
CA ASP A 67 -10.73 21.26 -11.29
C ASP A 67 -9.95 20.15 -11.99
N ILE A 68 -10.35 18.88 -11.83
CA ILE A 68 -9.76 17.77 -12.59
C ILE A 68 -9.89 18.01 -14.09
N LYS A 69 -11.08 18.41 -14.56
CA LYS A 69 -11.30 18.67 -16.00
C LYS A 69 -10.43 19.82 -16.49
N ASN A 70 -10.34 20.88 -15.71
CA ASN A 70 -9.58 22.08 -16.10
C ASN A 70 -8.07 21.83 -16.10
N VAL A 71 -7.53 21.26 -15.02
CA VAL A 71 -6.07 21.11 -14.87
C VAL A 71 -5.57 19.87 -15.64
N VAL A 72 -6.10 18.69 -15.31
CA VAL A 72 -5.64 17.43 -15.93
C VAL A 72 -6.06 17.34 -17.39
N GLY A 73 -7.22 17.90 -17.75
CA GLY A 73 -7.69 18.02 -19.14
C GLY A 73 -6.75 18.84 -20.01
N ASN A 74 -6.10 19.86 -19.46
CA ASN A 74 -5.10 20.69 -20.12
C ASN A 74 -3.65 20.19 -19.95
N ARG A 75 -3.47 18.90 -19.62
CA ARG A 75 -2.16 18.25 -19.40
C ARG A 75 -1.39 18.78 -18.18
N GLY A 76 -2.08 19.41 -17.24
CA GLY A 76 -1.51 19.88 -15.98
C GLY A 76 -1.42 18.78 -14.93
N VAL A 77 -0.80 19.12 -13.81
CA VAL A 77 -0.69 18.30 -12.61
C VAL A 77 -1.54 18.92 -11.51
N LEU A 78 -2.53 18.18 -11.02
CA LEU A 78 -3.38 18.60 -9.90
C LEU A 78 -3.03 17.78 -8.66
N VAL A 79 -2.63 18.45 -7.58
CA VAL A 79 -2.45 17.87 -6.26
C VAL A 79 -3.64 18.27 -5.39
N ALA A 80 -4.43 17.29 -5.00
CA ALA A 80 -5.73 17.49 -4.38
C ALA A 80 -5.82 16.84 -3.00
N GLU A 81 -6.08 17.63 -1.97
CA GLU A 81 -6.41 17.13 -0.65
C GLU A 81 -7.92 17.11 -0.44
N ALA A 82 -8.49 15.91 -0.29
CA ALA A 82 -9.89 15.71 0.01
C ALA A 82 -10.05 14.56 1.00
N CYS A 83 -10.85 14.77 2.05
CA CYS A 83 -10.96 13.87 3.20
C CYS A 83 -11.33 12.42 2.83
N ASN A 84 -11.16 11.52 3.77
CA ASN A 84 -11.65 10.15 3.64
C ASN A 84 -13.19 10.16 3.53
N GLY A 85 -13.75 9.23 2.75
CA GLY A 85 -15.19 9.19 2.48
C GLY A 85 -15.69 10.20 1.43
N PHE A 86 -14.85 11.13 0.96
CA PHE A 86 -15.21 12.14 -0.04
C PHE A 86 -15.71 11.57 -1.38
N GLY A 87 -15.35 10.34 -1.72
CA GLY A 87 -15.64 9.75 -3.04
C GLY A 87 -14.62 10.12 -4.11
N LYS A 88 -13.36 10.34 -3.72
CA LYS A 88 -12.24 10.71 -4.63
C LYS A 88 -12.17 9.83 -5.88
N THR A 89 -12.25 8.50 -5.72
CA THR A 89 -12.13 7.53 -6.81
C THR A 89 -13.20 7.72 -7.88
N VAL A 90 -14.46 7.84 -7.49
CA VAL A 90 -15.56 8.03 -8.45
C VAL A 90 -15.52 9.41 -9.09
N CYS A 91 -15.14 10.46 -8.35
CA CYS A 91 -14.94 11.81 -8.91
C CYS A 91 -13.84 11.81 -9.97
N ALA A 92 -12.68 11.21 -9.67
CA ALA A 92 -11.55 11.10 -10.60
C ALA A 92 -11.95 10.36 -11.89
N LEU A 93 -12.51 9.16 -11.76
CA LEU A 93 -12.93 8.36 -12.91
C LEU A 93 -14.01 9.06 -13.73
N SER A 94 -15.04 9.62 -13.10
CA SER A 94 -16.14 10.30 -13.81
C SER A 94 -15.69 11.57 -14.54
N SER A 95 -14.60 12.19 -14.07
CA SER A 95 -14.04 13.39 -14.71
C SER A 95 -13.10 13.06 -15.86
N ILE A 96 -12.27 12.01 -15.73
CA ILE A 96 -11.20 11.69 -16.70
C ILE A 96 -11.72 10.78 -17.83
N LEU A 97 -12.59 9.82 -17.54
CA LEU A 97 -13.11 8.89 -18.57
C LEU A 97 -13.74 9.60 -19.79
N PRO A 98 -14.49 10.72 -19.64
CA PRO A 98 -15.03 11.46 -20.79
C PRO A 98 -13.98 12.12 -21.68
N MET A 99 -12.74 12.26 -21.22
CA MET A 99 -11.66 12.91 -21.98
C MET A 99 -11.11 12.02 -23.12
N ASN A 100 -11.59 10.79 -23.24
CA ASN A 100 -11.15 9.82 -24.26
C ASN A 100 -9.63 9.52 -24.21
N ARG A 101 -9.04 9.59 -23.02
CA ARG A 101 -7.63 9.31 -22.78
C ARG A 101 -7.47 8.04 -21.94
N LYS A 102 -6.38 7.33 -22.16
CA LYS A 102 -6.02 6.15 -21.36
C LYS A 102 -5.55 6.58 -19.97
N ILE A 103 -5.88 5.80 -18.94
CA ILE A 103 -5.60 6.10 -17.54
C ILE A 103 -4.67 5.02 -16.96
N VAL A 104 -3.66 5.43 -16.22
CA VAL A 104 -2.94 4.56 -15.27
C VAL A 104 -3.31 5.00 -13.87
N TYR A 105 -4.03 4.16 -13.17
CA TYR A 105 -4.51 4.40 -11.82
C TYR A 105 -3.63 3.66 -10.81
N ALA A 106 -2.80 4.39 -10.08
CA ALA A 106 -1.90 3.88 -9.06
C ALA A 106 -2.62 3.68 -7.73
N THR A 107 -2.44 2.52 -7.12
CA THR A 107 -2.98 2.19 -5.81
C THR A 107 -1.92 1.50 -4.94
N ARG A 108 -2.11 1.54 -3.61
CA ARG A 108 -1.21 0.86 -2.67
C ARG A 108 -1.65 -0.57 -2.36
N THR A 109 -2.95 -0.82 -2.29
CA THR A 109 -3.50 -2.09 -1.78
C THR A 109 -4.43 -2.79 -2.77
N HIS A 110 -4.52 -4.11 -2.66
CA HIS A 110 -5.45 -4.90 -3.48
C HIS A 110 -6.93 -4.51 -3.28
N GLU A 111 -7.30 -4.01 -2.10
CA GLU A 111 -8.67 -3.56 -1.85
C GLU A 111 -8.98 -2.25 -2.59
N GLN A 112 -8.01 -1.33 -2.65
CA GLN A 112 -8.14 -0.12 -3.47
C GLN A 112 -8.25 -0.47 -4.95
N VAL A 113 -7.42 -1.40 -5.46
CA VAL A 113 -7.56 -1.92 -6.83
C VAL A 113 -8.97 -2.42 -7.10
N ARG A 114 -9.51 -3.24 -6.17
CA ARG A 114 -10.87 -3.76 -6.28
C ARG A 114 -11.91 -2.65 -6.33
N GLN A 115 -11.76 -1.63 -5.49
CA GLN A 115 -12.65 -0.48 -5.46
C GLN A 115 -12.66 0.28 -6.79
N VAL A 116 -11.49 0.57 -7.36
CA VAL A 116 -11.38 1.24 -8.67
C VAL A 116 -12.08 0.45 -9.76
N LEU A 117 -11.86 -0.87 -9.83
CA LEU A 117 -12.50 -1.74 -10.82
C LEU A 117 -14.03 -1.79 -10.66
N LEU A 118 -14.53 -1.82 -9.41
CA LEU A 118 -15.96 -1.77 -9.12
C LEU A 118 -16.58 -0.44 -9.54
N GLU A 119 -15.89 0.69 -9.32
CA GLU A 119 -16.37 2.00 -9.74
C GLU A 119 -16.44 2.12 -11.26
N VAL A 120 -15.47 1.57 -12.01
CA VAL A 120 -15.56 1.51 -13.49
C VAL A 120 -16.76 0.66 -13.93
N GLU A 121 -17.00 -0.50 -13.31
CA GLU A 121 -18.19 -1.32 -13.59
C GLU A 121 -19.48 -0.55 -13.28
N HIS A 122 -19.50 0.23 -12.20
CA HIS A 122 -20.65 1.01 -11.78
C HIS A 122 -20.94 2.16 -12.75
N ILE A 123 -19.90 2.90 -13.15
CA ILE A 123 -20.00 3.94 -14.19
C ILE A 123 -20.52 3.35 -15.50
N ASN A 124 -19.99 2.21 -15.94
CA ASN A 124 -20.46 1.55 -17.16
C ASN A 124 -21.97 1.23 -17.10
N ARG A 125 -22.43 0.65 -15.98
CA ARG A 125 -23.85 0.30 -15.81
C ARG A 125 -24.76 1.52 -15.76
N SER A 126 -24.35 2.58 -15.08
CA SER A 126 -25.18 3.79 -14.89
C SER A 126 -25.24 4.67 -16.13
N SER A 127 -24.18 4.70 -16.94
CA SER A 127 -24.05 5.56 -18.11
C SER A 127 -24.34 4.86 -19.44
N GLY A 128 -24.42 3.52 -19.46
CA GLY A 128 -24.52 2.73 -20.70
C GLY A 128 -23.24 2.72 -21.54
N LYS A 129 -22.11 3.23 -20.99
CA LYS A 129 -20.80 3.24 -21.66
C LYS A 129 -20.05 1.91 -21.43
N SER A 130 -18.98 1.70 -22.19
CA SER A 130 -18.21 0.44 -22.21
C SER A 130 -16.71 0.71 -21.99
N PHE A 131 -16.35 1.33 -20.86
CA PHE A 131 -14.95 1.55 -20.51
C PHE A 131 -14.31 0.24 -20.06
N SER A 132 -13.16 -0.10 -20.66
CA SER A 132 -12.39 -1.29 -20.29
C SER A 132 -11.42 -0.98 -19.15
N ALA A 133 -11.22 -1.96 -18.25
CA ALA A 133 -10.26 -1.83 -17.15
C ALA A 133 -9.55 -3.16 -16.89
N VAL A 134 -8.25 -3.09 -16.56
CA VAL A 134 -7.45 -4.27 -16.21
C VAL A 134 -6.58 -4.02 -14.99
N ASN A 135 -6.48 -5.04 -14.13
CA ASN A 135 -5.52 -5.05 -13.03
C ASN A 135 -4.19 -5.65 -13.46
N LEU A 136 -3.12 -4.86 -13.42
CA LEU A 136 -1.75 -5.39 -13.51
C LEU A 136 -1.30 -5.89 -12.14
N ALA A 137 -0.78 -7.10 -12.08
CA ALA A 137 -0.28 -7.71 -10.86
C ALA A 137 0.89 -8.66 -11.17
N SER A 138 1.64 -9.04 -10.12
CA SER A 138 2.80 -9.92 -10.25
C SER A 138 2.41 -11.34 -10.69
N ARG A 139 3.38 -12.09 -11.18
CA ARG A 139 3.23 -13.52 -11.47
C ARG A 139 2.74 -14.30 -10.26
N GLN A 140 3.21 -13.98 -9.07
CA GLN A 140 2.76 -14.59 -7.81
C GLN A 140 1.23 -14.52 -7.66
N HIS A 141 0.59 -13.42 -8.06
CA HIS A 141 -0.86 -13.24 -7.95
C HIS A 141 -1.65 -13.78 -9.15
N LEU A 142 -1.08 -13.71 -10.34
CA LEU A 142 -1.76 -14.06 -11.59
C LEU A 142 -1.53 -15.50 -12.05
N CYS A 143 -0.38 -16.11 -11.74
CA CYS A 143 -0.03 -17.44 -12.20
C CYS A 143 -1.07 -18.49 -11.79
N LEU A 144 -1.38 -19.43 -12.69
CA LEU A 144 -2.26 -20.57 -12.44
C LEU A 144 -1.51 -21.76 -11.81
N ASN A 145 -0.18 -21.81 -11.96
CA ASN A 145 0.64 -22.81 -11.30
C ASN A 145 0.77 -22.48 -9.80
N GLU A 146 0.32 -23.41 -8.95
CA GLU A 146 0.31 -23.22 -7.49
C GLU A 146 1.72 -23.14 -6.90
N LYS A 147 2.70 -23.85 -7.48
CA LYS A 147 4.09 -23.76 -7.03
C LYS A 147 4.62 -22.34 -7.20
N CYS A 148 4.44 -21.71 -8.37
CA CYS A 148 4.86 -20.34 -8.60
C CYS A 148 4.16 -19.32 -7.67
N ARG A 149 2.94 -19.58 -7.24
CA ARG A 149 2.19 -18.67 -6.35
C ARG A 149 2.67 -18.66 -4.91
N LYS A 150 3.34 -19.71 -4.47
CA LYS A 150 3.91 -19.82 -3.11
C LYS A 150 5.30 -19.20 -3.00
N LEU A 151 5.92 -18.87 -4.12
CA LEU A 151 7.24 -18.28 -4.20
C LEU A 151 7.19 -16.75 -3.98
N SER A 152 8.31 -16.14 -3.63
CA SER A 152 8.49 -14.69 -3.65
C SER A 152 8.34 -14.14 -5.09
N ALA A 153 8.22 -12.82 -5.24
CA ALA A 153 8.06 -12.21 -6.56
C ALA A 153 9.24 -12.51 -7.52
N MET A 154 10.46 -12.50 -7.00
CA MET A 154 11.69 -12.82 -7.75
C MET A 154 11.74 -14.29 -8.12
N GLU A 155 11.57 -15.17 -7.14
CA GLU A 155 11.56 -16.62 -7.37
C GLU A 155 10.45 -17.03 -8.36
N ALA A 156 9.26 -16.42 -8.26
CA ALA A 156 8.16 -16.66 -9.21
C ALA A 156 8.48 -16.21 -10.63
N LEU A 157 9.29 -15.15 -10.80
CA LEU A 157 9.79 -14.71 -12.11
C LEU A 157 10.70 -15.76 -12.71
N GLU A 158 11.68 -16.22 -11.94
CA GLU A 158 12.67 -17.19 -12.40
C GLU A 158 12.07 -18.59 -12.62
N ALA A 159 11.18 -19.04 -11.72
CA ALA A 159 10.40 -20.26 -11.94
C ALA A 159 9.54 -20.19 -13.21
N CYS A 160 8.95 -19.04 -13.51
CA CYS A 160 8.20 -18.83 -14.75
C CYS A 160 9.11 -18.90 -15.98
N ARG A 161 10.32 -18.34 -15.92
CA ARG A 161 11.33 -18.47 -17.01
C ARG A 161 11.70 -19.91 -17.25
N PHE A 162 12.07 -20.63 -16.19
CA PHE A 162 12.41 -22.05 -16.25
C PHE A 162 11.30 -22.89 -16.90
N LEU A 163 10.06 -22.79 -16.38
CA LEU A 163 8.93 -23.56 -16.90
C LEU A 163 8.61 -23.25 -18.37
N LYS A 164 8.89 -22.03 -18.83
CA LYS A 164 8.74 -21.66 -20.25
C LYS A 164 9.84 -22.23 -21.11
N THR A 165 11.09 -22.08 -20.70
CA THR A 165 12.26 -22.56 -21.47
C THR A 165 12.25 -24.09 -21.58
N ALA A 166 11.80 -24.78 -20.52
CA ALA A 166 11.67 -26.23 -20.49
C ALA A 166 10.36 -26.76 -21.14
N ASP A 167 9.53 -25.88 -21.72
CA ASP A 167 8.21 -26.19 -22.28
C ASP A 167 7.24 -26.91 -21.30
N GLN A 168 7.45 -26.67 -20.00
CA GLN A 168 6.65 -27.27 -18.93
C GLN A 168 5.46 -26.39 -18.48
N CYS A 169 5.30 -25.20 -19.05
CA CYS A 169 4.18 -24.34 -18.76
C CYS A 169 3.01 -24.64 -19.71
N PRO A 170 1.86 -25.17 -19.23
CA PRO A 170 0.76 -25.54 -20.12
C PRO A 170 -0.05 -24.34 -20.65
N TYR A 171 0.35 -23.10 -20.30
CA TYR A 171 -0.39 -21.89 -20.65
C TYR A 171 0.35 -21.09 -21.72
N LYS A 172 -0.32 -20.84 -22.87
CA LYS A 172 0.25 -20.04 -23.96
C LYS A 172 0.54 -18.61 -23.50
N THR A 173 1.68 -18.06 -23.94
CA THR A 173 2.15 -16.71 -23.62
C THR A 173 1.95 -15.72 -24.77
N GLU A 174 1.89 -16.21 -25.98
CA GLU A 174 1.49 -15.46 -27.17
C GLU A 174 -0.04 -15.48 -27.24
N ILE A 175 -0.64 -14.32 -27.21
CA ILE A 175 -2.08 -14.17 -27.04
C ILE A 175 -2.60 -13.26 -28.14
N GLU A 176 -3.29 -13.88 -29.09
CA GLU A 176 -4.14 -13.21 -30.06
C GLU A 176 -5.59 -13.36 -29.62
N LEU A 177 -6.12 -12.33 -28.97
CA LEU A 177 -7.53 -12.36 -28.52
C LEU A 177 -8.30 -11.22 -29.17
N PRO A 178 -9.41 -11.52 -29.85
CA PRO A 178 -10.38 -10.50 -30.17
C PRO A 178 -10.89 -9.86 -28.89
N SER A 179 -10.77 -8.54 -28.77
CA SER A 179 -11.17 -7.78 -27.57
C SER A 179 -12.66 -7.96 -27.23
N SER A 180 -13.50 -8.27 -28.19
CA SER A 180 -14.93 -8.49 -28.01
C SER A 180 -15.32 -9.73 -27.18
N THR A 181 -14.38 -10.64 -26.91
CA THR A 181 -14.65 -11.90 -26.18
C THR A 181 -14.30 -11.87 -24.70
N LEU A 182 -13.75 -10.76 -24.21
CA LEU A 182 -13.35 -10.59 -22.82
C LEU A 182 -14.32 -9.69 -22.04
N PRO A 183 -14.48 -9.90 -20.71
CA PRO A 183 -15.17 -8.94 -19.88
C PRO A 183 -14.48 -7.57 -19.93
N LEU A 184 -15.23 -6.48 -19.99
CA LEU A 184 -14.71 -5.12 -20.02
C LEU A 184 -13.80 -4.81 -18.82
N VAL A 185 -14.12 -5.34 -17.64
CA VAL A 185 -13.37 -5.10 -16.42
C VAL A 185 -12.77 -6.40 -15.89
N LEU A 186 -11.44 -6.47 -15.87
CA LEU A 186 -10.66 -7.66 -15.57
C LEU A 186 -9.88 -7.54 -14.24
N SER A 187 -10.46 -8.07 -13.18
CA SER A 187 -9.77 -8.29 -11.89
C SER A 187 -8.86 -9.52 -11.96
N ILE A 188 -7.94 -9.69 -10.98
CA ILE A 188 -7.09 -10.88 -10.85
C ILE A 188 -7.92 -12.17 -10.93
N LYS A 189 -9.06 -12.24 -10.23
CA LYS A 189 -9.95 -13.39 -10.25
C LYS A 189 -10.52 -13.67 -11.65
N LYS A 190 -10.96 -12.63 -12.36
CA LYS A 190 -11.46 -12.76 -13.72
C LYS A 190 -10.36 -13.12 -14.71
N LEU A 191 -9.16 -12.51 -14.58
CA LEU A 191 -7.98 -12.85 -15.40
C LEU A 191 -7.59 -14.33 -15.25
N ARG A 192 -7.50 -14.82 -14.02
CA ARG A 192 -7.21 -16.24 -13.77
C ARG A 192 -8.26 -17.17 -14.33
N ARG A 193 -9.56 -16.81 -14.21
CA ARG A 193 -10.66 -17.60 -14.82
C ARG A 193 -10.54 -17.64 -16.35
N GLN A 194 -10.32 -16.48 -16.99
CA GLN A 194 -10.15 -16.41 -18.43
C GLN A 194 -8.92 -17.18 -18.91
N GLY A 195 -7.80 -17.06 -18.18
CA GLY A 195 -6.59 -17.82 -18.46
C GLY A 195 -6.78 -19.33 -18.36
N SER A 196 -7.48 -19.80 -17.33
CA SER A 196 -7.78 -21.23 -17.15
C SER A 196 -8.66 -21.76 -18.26
N VAL A 197 -9.77 -21.07 -18.57
CA VAL A 197 -10.74 -21.51 -19.61
C VAL A 197 -10.10 -21.54 -21.01
N ARG A 198 -9.23 -20.56 -21.32
CA ARG A 198 -8.62 -20.40 -22.64
C ARG A 198 -7.24 -21.06 -22.76
N ARG A 199 -6.72 -21.63 -21.70
CA ARG A 199 -5.35 -22.16 -21.59
C ARG A 199 -4.28 -21.13 -21.96
N VAL A 200 -4.49 -19.85 -21.58
CA VAL A 200 -3.53 -18.75 -21.77
C VAL A 200 -3.02 -18.25 -20.44
N CYS A 201 -1.78 -17.75 -20.41
CA CYS A 201 -1.20 -17.22 -19.18
C CYS A 201 -1.89 -15.92 -18.73
N PRO A 202 -2.50 -15.85 -17.52
CA PRO A 202 -3.19 -14.66 -17.06
C PRO A 202 -2.30 -13.42 -16.94
N TYR A 203 -0.99 -13.59 -16.67
CA TYR A 203 -0.03 -12.50 -16.62
C TYR A 203 0.19 -11.86 -18.01
N PHE A 204 0.40 -12.67 -19.04
CA PHE A 204 0.53 -12.17 -20.41
C PHE A 204 -0.79 -11.66 -20.96
N LEU A 205 -1.92 -12.28 -20.57
CA LEU A 205 -3.26 -11.79 -20.90
C LEU A 205 -3.49 -10.38 -20.33
N ALA A 206 -3.14 -10.13 -19.05
CA ALA A 206 -3.27 -8.82 -18.43
C ALA A 206 -2.43 -7.76 -19.17
N ARG A 207 -1.19 -8.10 -19.55
CA ARG A 207 -0.31 -7.21 -20.34
C ARG A 207 -0.91 -6.90 -21.71
N LYS A 208 -1.38 -7.91 -22.44
CA LYS A 208 -1.97 -7.74 -23.77
C LYS A 208 -3.23 -6.88 -23.74
N VAL A 209 -4.09 -7.06 -22.74
CA VAL A 209 -5.26 -6.20 -22.54
C VAL A 209 -4.87 -4.77 -22.18
N ALA A 210 -3.80 -4.58 -21.38
CA ALA A 210 -3.33 -3.26 -20.96
C ALA A 210 -2.89 -2.37 -22.14
N GLU A 211 -2.44 -2.94 -23.25
CA GLU A 211 -2.04 -2.17 -24.44
C GLU A 211 -3.17 -1.25 -24.94
N ASN A 212 -4.42 -1.73 -24.90
CA ASN A 212 -5.58 -1.03 -25.48
C ASN A 212 -6.69 -0.69 -24.49
N CYS A 213 -6.54 -1.01 -23.20
CA CYS A 213 -7.58 -0.78 -22.24
C CYS A 213 -7.64 0.71 -21.82
N THR A 214 -8.84 1.17 -21.44
CA THR A 214 -9.07 2.55 -21.01
C THR A 214 -8.42 2.83 -19.66
N VAL A 215 -8.55 1.89 -18.71
CA VAL A 215 -8.03 2.04 -17.34
C VAL A 215 -7.12 0.88 -16.98
N ILE A 216 -5.85 1.17 -16.72
CA ILE A 216 -4.93 0.24 -16.10
C ILE A 216 -4.89 0.55 -14.61
N VAL A 217 -5.17 -0.43 -13.77
CA VAL A 217 -5.00 -0.30 -12.31
C VAL A 217 -3.77 -1.11 -11.90
N ALA A 218 -2.81 -0.45 -11.26
CA ALA A 218 -1.55 -1.06 -10.89
C ALA A 218 -1.03 -0.57 -9.52
N PRO A 219 -0.22 -1.37 -8.82
CA PRO A 219 0.53 -0.89 -7.67
C PRO A 219 1.52 0.23 -8.06
N TYR A 220 1.80 1.15 -7.16
CA TYR A 220 2.77 2.24 -7.36
C TYR A 220 4.13 1.79 -7.89
N GLN A 221 4.62 0.65 -7.42
CA GLN A 221 5.91 0.07 -7.86
C GLN A 221 5.98 -0.19 -9.37
N TYR A 222 4.83 -0.43 -10.04
CA TYR A 222 4.77 -0.60 -11.50
C TYR A 222 4.99 0.70 -12.26
N ILE A 223 4.89 1.82 -11.57
CA ILE A 223 5.06 3.16 -12.14
C ILE A 223 6.43 3.72 -11.80
N PHE A 224 6.83 3.65 -10.53
CA PHE A 224 8.08 4.26 -10.06
C PHE A 224 9.32 3.41 -10.35
N ASN A 225 9.21 2.07 -10.32
CA ASN A 225 10.34 1.21 -10.68
C ASN A 225 10.39 1.00 -12.20
N GLU A 226 11.37 1.62 -12.86
CA GLU A 226 11.53 1.58 -14.32
C GLU A 226 11.73 0.16 -14.84
N HIS A 227 12.48 -0.68 -14.12
CA HIS A 227 12.71 -2.07 -14.51
C HIS A 227 11.41 -2.87 -14.55
N ILE A 228 10.55 -2.73 -13.52
CA ILE A 228 9.23 -3.37 -13.48
C ILE A 228 8.35 -2.80 -14.60
N ARG A 229 8.35 -1.49 -14.80
CA ARG A 229 7.56 -0.80 -15.83
C ARG A 229 7.92 -1.31 -17.23
N ARG A 230 9.20 -1.41 -17.55
CA ARG A 230 9.70 -1.99 -18.82
C ARG A 230 9.29 -3.46 -18.98
N GLN A 231 9.40 -4.27 -17.92
CA GLN A 231 8.99 -5.69 -17.98
C GLN A 231 7.52 -5.88 -18.32
N VAL A 232 6.64 -5.02 -17.82
CA VAL A 232 5.20 -5.10 -18.11
C VAL A 232 4.81 -4.31 -19.36
N LYS A 233 5.74 -3.61 -20.01
CA LYS A 233 5.52 -2.73 -21.17
C LYS A 233 4.48 -1.66 -20.89
N LEU A 234 4.56 -1.01 -19.71
CA LEU A 234 3.67 0.06 -19.32
C LEU A 234 4.23 1.40 -19.80
N GLU A 235 3.64 1.93 -20.85
CA GLU A 235 3.95 3.26 -21.38
C GLU A 235 3.12 4.32 -20.66
N LEU A 236 3.70 5.48 -20.35
CA LEU A 236 3.06 6.55 -19.60
C LEU A 236 2.73 7.76 -20.48
N TYR A 237 3.49 7.99 -21.53
CA TYR A 237 3.45 9.23 -22.33
C TYR A 237 2.07 9.56 -22.94
N ASN A 238 1.25 8.56 -23.24
CA ASN A 238 -0.10 8.74 -23.79
C ASN A 238 -1.21 8.52 -22.76
N ARG A 239 -0.90 8.65 -21.45
CA ARG A 239 -1.84 8.32 -20.37
C ARG A 239 -1.93 9.43 -19.35
N ILE A 240 -3.08 9.53 -18.71
CA ILE A 240 -3.26 10.32 -17.50
C ILE A 240 -2.90 9.44 -16.31
N LEU A 241 -2.06 9.95 -15.42
CA LEU A 241 -1.73 9.28 -14.17
C LEU A 241 -2.68 9.72 -13.07
N VAL A 242 -3.17 8.74 -12.30
CA VAL A 242 -3.94 9.01 -11.08
C VAL A 242 -3.23 8.31 -9.92
N PHE A 243 -2.76 9.08 -8.96
CA PHE A 243 -2.15 8.61 -7.72
C PHE A 243 -3.16 8.71 -6.59
N ASP A 244 -3.71 7.58 -6.15
CA ASP A 244 -4.68 7.51 -5.06
C ASP A 244 -4.00 7.15 -3.74
N GLU A 245 -4.43 7.77 -2.63
CA GLU A 245 -3.75 7.70 -1.35
C GLU A 245 -2.26 8.07 -1.44
N ALA A 246 -2.01 9.18 -2.15
CA ALA A 246 -0.67 9.65 -2.52
C ALA A 246 0.20 10.13 -1.35
N HIS A 247 -0.32 10.15 -0.14
CA HIS A 247 0.42 10.52 1.07
C HIS A 247 1.65 9.62 1.37
N ASN A 248 1.74 8.45 0.73
CA ASN A 248 2.89 7.55 0.82
C ASN A 248 3.73 7.55 -0.48
N ALA A 249 3.45 8.43 -1.43
CA ALA A 249 4.15 8.41 -2.72
C ALA A 249 5.65 8.71 -2.56
N ASP A 250 6.00 9.60 -1.63
CA ASP A 250 7.38 9.92 -1.28
C ASP A 250 8.15 8.66 -0.81
N GLN A 251 7.65 7.98 0.20
CA GLN A 251 8.28 6.77 0.71
C GLN A 251 8.33 5.64 -0.34
N ILE A 252 7.25 5.42 -1.08
CA ILE A 252 7.21 4.36 -2.11
C ILE A 252 8.18 4.69 -3.26
N GLY A 253 8.32 5.98 -3.62
CA GLY A 253 9.29 6.43 -4.60
C GLY A 253 10.73 6.18 -4.16
N GLN A 254 11.06 6.50 -2.92
CA GLN A 254 12.36 6.20 -2.31
C GLN A 254 12.63 4.69 -2.26
N ASP A 255 11.67 3.89 -1.81
CA ASP A 255 11.80 2.43 -1.75
C ASP A 255 11.98 1.79 -3.14
N ALA A 256 11.36 2.37 -4.17
CA ALA A 256 11.50 1.88 -5.56
C ALA A 256 12.92 2.09 -6.14
N LEU A 257 13.67 3.06 -5.60
CA LEU A 257 15.03 3.41 -5.98
C LEU A 257 16.08 2.93 -4.96
N SER A 258 15.67 2.28 -3.90
CA SER A 258 16.58 1.75 -2.87
C SER A 258 16.88 0.28 -3.13
N ASP A 259 18.06 -0.18 -2.67
CA ASP A 259 18.49 -1.57 -2.82
C ASP A 259 19.15 -2.09 -1.55
N THR A 260 19.35 -3.40 -1.44
CA THR A 260 19.92 -4.04 -0.26
C THR A 260 20.83 -5.19 -0.66
N LEU A 261 22.07 -5.17 -0.16
CA LEU A 261 23.00 -6.28 -0.26
C LEU A 261 23.15 -6.93 1.12
N SER A 262 22.90 -8.24 1.21
CA SER A 262 22.98 -9.00 2.45
C SER A 262 24.06 -10.09 2.39
N GLU A 263 24.62 -10.42 3.54
CA GLU A 263 25.51 -11.56 3.72
C GLU A 263 24.92 -12.86 3.16
N ARG A 264 23.60 -13.06 3.32
CA ARG A 264 22.91 -14.21 2.71
C ARG A 264 23.00 -14.21 1.19
N THR A 265 22.87 -13.04 0.56
CA THR A 265 23.00 -12.90 -0.90
C THR A 265 24.42 -13.22 -1.34
N LEU A 266 25.42 -12.72 -0.62
CA LEU A 266 26.84 -12.98 -0.90
C LEU A 266 27.16 -14.47 -0.75
N ASN A 267 26.78 -15.10 0.37
CA ASN A 267 27.00 -16.53 0.61
C ASN A 267 26.35 -17.42 -0.46
N ASN A 268 25.17 -17.06 -0.96
CA ASN A 268 24.53 -17.81 -2.03
C ASN A 268 25.24 -17.57 -3.38
N ALA A 269 25.68 -16.34 -3.68
CA ALA A 269 26.44 -16.04 -4.88
C ALA A 269 27.80 -16.77 -4.90
N LYS A 270 28.47 -16.88 -3.75
CA LYS A 270 29.69 -17.68 -3.59
C LYS A 270 29.47 -19.13 -3.99
N ARG A 271 28.44 -19.78 -3.44
CA ARG A 271 28.11 -21.18 -3.78
C ARG A 271 27.75 -21.36 -5.25
N GLU A 272 27.15 -20.35 -5.87
CA GLU A 272 26.84 -20.37 -7.30
C GLU A 272 28.10 -20.34 -8.15
N LEU A 273 29.08 -19.50 -7.80
CA LEU A 273 30.38 -19.43 -8.49
C LEU A 273 31.19 -20.73 -8.34
N GLU A 274 31.29 -21.23 -7.11
CA GLU A 274 31.95 -22.51 -6.82
C GLU A 274 31.33 -23.69 -7.60
N ALA A 275 30.00 -23.69 -7.76
CA ALA A 275 29.29 -24.75 -8.49
C ALA A 275 29.60 -24.79 -10.01
N VAL A 276 30.05 -23.69 -10.58
CA VAL A 276 30.51 -23.60 -11.98
C VAL A 276 32.03 -23.52 -12.12
N GLY A 277 32.77 -23.70 -11.01
CA GLY A 277 34.24 -23.71 -11.00
C GLY A 277 34.89 -22.33 -11.16
N ALA A 278 34.12 -21.26 -10.91
CA ALA A 278 34.61 -19.89 -11.00
C ALA A 278 35.15 -19.36 -9.64
N SER A 279 36.11 -18.41 -9.70
CA SER A 279 36.62 -17.76 -8.49
C SER A 279 35.54 -16.95 -7.78
N SER A 280 35.49 -17.08 -6.45
CA SER A 280 34.58 -16.36 -5.57
C SER A 280 35.28 -15.32 -4.67
N GLU A 281 36.56 -15.04 -4.89
CA GLU A 281 37.39 -14.21 -4.02
C GLU A 281 36.79 -12.82 -3.79
N PHE A 282 36.31 -12.15 -4.84
CA PHE A 282 35.67 -10.84 -4.70
C PHE A 282 34.38 -10.86 -3.83
N ILE A 283 33.69 -12.00 -3.74
CA ILE A 283 32.52 -12.15 -2.85
C ILE A 283 33.00 -12.23 -1.40
N ASP A 284 34.12 -12.89 -1.14
CA ASP A 284 34.72 -12.95 0.21
C ASP A 284 35.20 -11.57 0.65
N ASP A 285 35.78 -10.77 -0.24
CA ASP A 285 36.18 -9.39 0.01
C ASP A 285 34.97 -8.50 0.37
N LEU A 286 33.87 -8.61 -0.39
CA LEU A 286 32.62 -7.90 -0.10
C LEU A 286 32.01 -8.34 1.24
N ALA A 287 32.07 -9.64 1.55
CA ALA A 287 31.55 -10.16 2.82
C ALA A 287 32.38 -9.66 4.01
N ALA A 288 33.71 -9.66 3.91
CA ALA A 288 34.63 -9.13 4.93
C ALA A 288 34.43 -7.62 5.13
N TYR A 289 34.27 -6.86 4.04
CA TYR A 289 33.92 -5.44 4.12
C TYR A 289 32.60 -5.22 4.88
N LEU A 290 31.54 -5.96 4.53
CA LEU A 290 30.23 -5.83 5.16
C LEU A 290 30.29 -6.16 6.66
N ASP A 291 31.00 -7.22 7.03
CA ASP A 291 31.18 -7.64 8.44
C ASP A 291 31.90 -6.57 9.25
N LYS A 292 32.99 -6.00 8.71
CA LYS A 292 33.71 -4.88 9.30
C LYS A 292 32.80 -3.68 9.56
N GLN A 293 32.03 -3.25 8.55
CA GLN A 293 31.16 -2.08 8.69
C GLN A 293 30.04 -2.26 9.72
N VAL A 294 29.48 -3.46 9.83
CA VAL A 294 28.41 -3.77 10.81
C VAL A 294 28.99 -3.87 12.24
N SER A 295 30.23 -4.33 12.40
CA SER A 295 30.88 -4.46 13.72
C SER A 295 31.32 -3.11 14.31
N GLU A 296 31.63 -2.12 13.49
CA GLU A 296 32.05 -0.76 13.89
C GLU A 296 30.91 0.15 14.42
N SER A 297 29.75 -0.42 14.79
CA SER A 297 28.50 0.22 15.27
C SER A 297 27.77 1.13 14.26
N ALA A 298 26.58 0.70 13.85
CA ALA A 298 25.55 1.41 13.07
C ALA A 298 26.07 2.58 12.21
N SER A 299 27.06 2.30 11.36
CA SER A 299 27.67 3.32 10.52
C SER A 299 26.73 3.67 9.37
N ILE A 300 26.60 4.95 9.13
CA ILE A 300 25.97 5.48 7.92
C ILE A 300 27.08 6.09 7.06
N LYS A 301 27.06 5.84 5.76
CA LYS A 301 27.98 6.44 4.79
C LYS A 301 27.20 7.11 3.68
N HIS A 302 27.71 8.19 3.13
CA HIS A 302 27.16 8.78 1.93
C HIS A 302 27.36 7.87 0.71
N GLY A 303 26.49 8.01 -0.30
CA GLY A 303 26.56 7.17 -1.50
C GLY A 303 27.93 7.18 -2.18
N LEU A 304 28.60 8.34 -2.27
CA LEU A 304 29.94 8.45 -2.81
C LEU A 304 31.00 7.69 -1.99
N GLU A 305 30.88 7.71 -0.68
CA GLU A 305 31.81 6.98 0.21
C GLU A 305 31.65 5.47 0.01
N LEU A 306 30.40 4.97 -0.06
CA LEU A 306 30.15 3.56 -0.38
C LEU A 306 30.74 3.19 -1.73
N CYS A 307 30.54 4.00 -2.77
CA CYS A 307 31.06 3.72 -4.10
C CYS A 307 32.59 3.58 -4.08
N LYS A 308 33.31 4.53 -3.48
CA LYS A 308 34.78 4.51 -3.34
C LYS A 308 35.28 3.33 -2.50
N ASP A 309 34.58 3.00 -1.43
CA ASP A 309 34.94 1.84 -0.61
C ASP A 309 34.84 0.54 -1.42
N LEU A 310 33.76 0.36 -2.17
CA LEU A 310 33.56 -0.83 -3.00
C LEU A 310 34.56 -0.91 -4.16
N GLU A 311 34.90 0.22 -4.79
CA GLU A 311 35.99 0.30 -5.78
C GLU A 311 37.34 -0.14 -5.19
N GLN A 312 37.66 0.34 -3.98
CA GLN A 312 38.87 -0.03 -3.28
C GLN A 312 38.89 -1.52 -2.89
N VAL A 313 37.78 -2.03 -2.33
CA VAL A 313 37.64 -3.44 -1.91
C VAL A 313 37.82 -4.38 -3.10
N LEU A 314 37.25 -4.02 -4.26
CA LEU A 314 37.32 -4.83 -5.47
C LEU A 314 38.56 -4.55 -6.33
N GLY A 315 39.38 -3.54 -6.00
CA GLY A 315 40.55 -3.13 -6.76
C GLY A 315 40.23 -2.60 -8.16
N VAL A 316 39.07 -1.98 -8.35
CA VAL A 316 38.55 -1.50 -9.64
C VAL A 316 38.33 0.01 -9.65
N LYS A 317 38.25 0.59 -10.86
CA LYS A 317 37.97 2.02 -11.04
C LYS A 317 36.51 2.33 -11.29
N GLU A 318 35.71 1.35 -11.67
CA GLU A 318 34.30 1.51 -12.05
C GLU A 318 33.55 0.21 -11.76
N LEU A 319 32.57 0.27 -10.88
CA LEU A 319 31.78 -0.88 -10.44
C LEU A 319 30.88 -1.43 -11.56
N SER A 320 30.38 -0.57 -12.44
CA SER A 320 29.53 -0.98 -13.57
C SER A 320 30.28 -1.83 -14.58
N SER A 321 31.50 -1.43 -14.92
CA SER A 321 32.37 -2.20 -15.83
C SER A 321 32.78 -3.54 -15.23
N PHE A 322 33.15 -3.56 -13.95
CA PHE A 322 33.41 -4.80 -13.22
C PHE A 322 32.17 -5.71 -13.22
N ALA A 323 31.00 -5.20 -12.85
CA ALA A 323 29.79 -6.00 -12.84
C ALA A 323 29.34 -6.47 -14.25
N ALA A 324 29.72 -5.76 -15.31
CA ALA A 324 29.41 -6.16 -16.68
C ALA A 324 30.26 -7.37 -17.10
N SER A 325 31.54 -7.48 -16.67
CA SER A 325 32.42 -8.60 -17.01
C SER A 325 31.93 -9.96 -16.51
N PHE A 326 31.06 -9.98 -15.48
CA PHE A 326 30.46 -11.21 -14.94
C PHE A 326 29.07 -11.55 -15.53
N SER A 327 28.62 -10.83 -16.57
CA SER A 327 27.27 -11.03 -17.11
C SER A 327 27.10 -12.41 -17.79
N GLU A 328 28.14 -12.90 -18.51
CA GLU A 328 28.14 -14.21 -19.14
C GLU A 328 28.16 -15.33 -18.08
N LEU A 329 28.95 -15.17 -17.04
CA LEU A 329 29.03 -16.13 -15.92
C LEU A 329 27.68 -16.23 -15.16
N ALA A 330 27.00 -15.11 -15.00
CA ALA A 330 25.64 -15.12 -14.40
C ALA A 330 24.63 -15.89 -15.27
N GLU A 331 24.79 -15.88 -16.59
CA GLU A 331 23.96 -16.67 -17.50
C GLU A 331 24.34 -18.15 -17.46
N GLU A 332 25.62 -18.46 -17.37
CA GLU A 332 26.11 -19.83 -17.18
C GLU A 332 25.58 -20.46 -15.89
N ILE A 333 25.62 -19.74 -14.79
CA ILE A 333 25.01 -20.16 -13.50
C ILE A 333 23.54 -20.50 -13.68
N ARG A 334 22.77 -19.67 -14.38
CA ARG A 334 21.35 -19.94 -14.64
C ARG A 334 21.16 -21.21 -15.46
N ASN A 335 21.95 -21.38 -16.51
CA ASN A 335 21.91 -22.56 -17.39
C ASN A 335 22.27 -23.83 -16.62
N HIS A 336 23.33 -23.80 -15.81
CA HIS A 336 23.73 -24.90 -14.95
C HIS A 336 22.60 -25.32 -13.98
N LYS A 337 21.92 -24.34 -13.31
CA LYS A 337 20.76 -24.61 -12.47
C LYS A 337 19.61 -25.23 -13.24
N MET A 338 19.29 -24.71 -14.43
CA MET A 338 18.23 -25.26 -15.28
C MET A 338 18.51 -26.71 -15.70
N GLN A 339 19.75 -27.05 -16.05
CA GLN A 339 20.14 -28.44 -16.38
C GLN A 339 19.93 -29.39 -15.20
N ARG A 340 20.10 -28.91 -13.97
CA ARG A 340 19.87 -29.70 -12.75
C ARG A 340 18.39 -29.77 -12.31
N GLY A 341 17.50 -29.07 -13.03
CA GLY A 341 16.08 -28.98 -12.67
C GLY A 341 15.78 -27.98 -11.56
N ASP A 342 16.73 -27.13 -11.17
CA ASP A 342 16.56 -26.09 -10.17
C ASP A 342 16.01 -24.79 -10.79
N TYR A 343 15.32 -23.98 -9.97
CA TYR A 343 14.92 -22.66 -10.42
C TYR A 343 16.13 -21.76 -10.65
N PRO A 344 16.21 -21.04 -11.79
CA PRO A 344 17.39 -20.27 -12.19
C PRO A 344 17.50 -18.92 -11.47
N VAL A 345 17.25 -18.88 -10.15
CA VAL A 345 17.52 -17.73 -9.30
C VAL A 345 19.03 -17.55 -9.23
N CYS A 346 19.54 -16.43 -9.71
CA CYS A 346 20.96 -16.11 -9.71
C CYS A 346 21.25 -15.02 -8.66
N PHE A 347 21.85 -15.40 -7.55
CA PHE A 347 22.24 -14.48 -6.48
C PHE A 347 23.43 -13.62 -6.89
N LEU A 348 24.34 -14.15 -7.70
CA LEU A 348 25.42 -13.35 -8.29
C LEU A 348 24.85 -12.14 -9.03
N ASN A 349 23.80 -12.32 -9.84
CA ASN A 349 23.17 -11.21 -10.54
C ASN A 349 22.59 -10.14 -9.57
N GLY A 350 22.17 -10.54 -8.38
CA GLY A 350 21.75 -9.61 -7.32
C GLY A 350 22.92 -8.73 -6.83
N VAL A 351 24.10 -9.34 -6.62
CA VAL A 351 25.33 -8.62 -6.26
C VAL A 351 25.73 -7.64 -7.36
N LEU A 352 25.80 -8.12 -8.60
CA LEU A 352 26.18 -7.29 -9.75
C LEU A 352 25.21 -6.13 -10.00
N SER A 353 23.91 -6.36 -9.81
CA SER A 353 22.89 -5.30 -9.92
C SER A 353 23.04 -4.25 -8.83
N PHE A 354 23.38 -4.65 -7.61
CA PHE A 354 23.65 -3.72 -6.50
C PHE A 354 24.87 -2.84 -6.82
N LEU A 355 25.97 -3.42 -7.29
CA LEU A 355 27.19 -2.68 -7.69
C LEU A 355 26.87 -1.65 -8.79
N LYS A 356 26.17 -2.07 -9.86
CA LYS A 356 25.74 -1.16 -10.94
C LYS A 356 24.85 -0.04 -10.42
N HIS A 357 23.95 -0.34 -9.48
CA HIS A 357 23.07 0.65 -8.90
C HIS A 357 23.84 1.69 -8.07
N VAL A 358 24.79 1.25 -7.24
CA VAL A 358 25.64 2.17 -6.48
C VAL A 358 26.43 3.09 -7.42
N ASP A 359 26.99 2.55 -8.48
CA ASP A 359 27.79 3.30 -9.44
C ASP A 359 26.98 4.34 -10.23
N SER A 360 25.80 3.96 -10.73
CA SER A 360 24.97 4.78 -11.61
C SER A 360 24.05 5.77 -10.89
N SER A 361 23.96 5.70 -9.56
CA SER A 361 23.04 6.55 -8.80
C SER A 361 23.60 7.96 -8.56
N PRO A 362 22.74 8.98 -8.37
CA PRO A 362 23.17 10.31 -7.93
C PRO A 362 23.54 10.27 -6.44
N TRP A 363 24.78 9.94 -6.11
CA TRP A 363 25.30 9.62 -4.78
C TRP A 363 24.92 10.62 -3.67
N MET A 364 24.80 11.92 -4.01
CA MET A 364 24.39 12.96 -3.05
C MET A 364 22.97 12.73 -2.49
N SER A 365 22.15 11.96 -3.20
CA SER A 365 20.77 11.63 -2.82
C SER A 365 20.65 10.26 -2.16
N TYR A 366 21.78 9.61 -1.81
CA TYR A 366 21.79 8.26 -1.26
C TYR A 366 22.64 8.13 -0.03
N VAL A 367 22.24 7.19 0.84
CA VAL A 367 23.03 6.76 2.00
C VAL A 367 23.08 5.24 2.07
N ALA A 368 24.20 4.73 2.54
CA ALA A 368 24.38 3.34 2.92
C ALA A 368 24.21 3.19 4.43
N VAL A 369 23.34 2.29 4.86
CA VAL A 369 23.06 2.01 6.27
C VAL A 369 23.40 0.56 6.56
N TYR A 370 24.37 0.35 7.44
CA TYR A 370 24.84 -0.98 7.82
C TYR A 370 24.13 -1.44 9.08
N ARG A 371 23.59 -2.66 9.06
CA ARG A 371 22.87 -3.23 10.22
C ARG A 371 22.77 -4.75 10.16
N ARG A 372 22.38 -5.35 11.28
CA ARG A 372 21.96 -6.75 11.31
C ARG A 372 20.47 -6.89 11.03
N SER A 373 20.12 -7.85 10.18
CA SER A 373 18.74 -8.24 9.94
C SER A 373 18.13 -8.90 11.18
N PHE A 374 16.80 -8.98 11.22
CA PHE A 374 16.09 -9.74 12.27
C PHE A 374 16.56 -11.22 12.37
N TYR A 375 17.05 -11.79 11.28
CA TYR A 375 17.56 -13.17 11.22
C TYR A 375 19.05 -13.29 11.53
N GLY A 376 19.71 -12.22 11.96
CA GLY A 376 21.11 -12.19 12.35
C GLY A 376 22.13 -11.98 11.23
N PHE A 377 21.72 -11.84 9.97
CA PHE A 377 22.60 -11.57 8.83
C PHE A 377 23.00 -10.09 8.76
N ASN A 378 24.27 -9.84 8.45
CA ASN A 378 24.74 -8.51 8.12
C ASN A 378 24.19 -8.04 6.78
N LEU A 379 23.86 -6.75 6.69
CA LEU A 379 23.37 -6.16 5.44
C LEU A 379 23.73 -4.68 5.35
N VAL A 380 23.83 -4.18 4.12
CA VAL A 380 23.85 -2.78 3.78
C VAL A 380 22.58 -2.44 3.00
N GLU A 381 21.83 -1.44 3.47
CA GLU A 381 20.72 -0.82 2.75
C GLU A 381 21.22 0.44 2.08
N TYR A 382 21.18 0.46 0.75
CA TYR A 382 21.47 1.64 -0.06
C TYR A 382 20.16 2.39 -0.31
N ARG A 383 19.92 3.43 0.49
CA ARG A 383 18.64 4.14 0.60
C ARG A 383 18.64 5.43 -0.19
N CYS A 384 17.66 5.57 -1.09
CA CYS A 384 17.38 6.85 -1.73
C CYS A 384 16.70 7.80 -0.74
N LEU A 385 17.21 9.03 -0.64
CA LEU A 385 16.65 10.10 0.20
C LEU A 385 15.78 11.09 -0.59
N ASP A 386 15.84 11.03 -1.93
CA ASP A 386 15.11 11.94 -2.81
C ASP A 386 13.96 11.26 -3.55
N PRO A 387 12.72 11.38 -3.08
CA PRO A 387 11.58 10.80 -3.78
C PRO A 387 11.32 11.44 -5.15
N SER A 388 11.80 12.67 -5.39
CA SER A 388 11.59 13.37 -6.65
C SER A 388 12.25 12.64 -7.83
N LEU A 389 13.32 11.89 -7.60
CA LEU A 389 14.02 11.08 -8.61
C LEU A 389 13.12 9.98 -9.21
N ALA A 390 12.20 9.42 -8.42
CA ALA A 390 11.24 8.43 -8.90
C ALA A 390 9.97 9.06 -9.49
N ILE A 391 9.50 10.16 -8.90
CA ILE A 391 8.14 10.68 -9.14
C ILE A 391 8.13 11.68 -10.28
N LYS A 392 9.04 12.65 -10.26
CA LYS A 392 9.08 13.73 -11.26
C LYS A 392 9.17 13.20 -12.71
N PRO A 393 10.08 12.28 -13.08
CA PRO A 393 10.18 11.79 -14.45
C PRO A 393 8.90 11.14 -14.97
N VAL A 394 8.21 10.35 -14.12
CA VAL A 394 6.99 9.66 -14.53
C VAL A 394 5.80 10.62 -14.67
N VAL A 395 5.75 11.67 -13.88
CA VAL A 395 4.72 12.72 -13.99
C VAL A 395 4.95 13.59 -15.22
N GLU A 396 6.20 13.93 -15.53
CA GLU A 396 6.57 14.72 -16.72
C GLU A 396 6.37 13.94 -18.04
N GLU A 397 6.54 12.61 -18.03
CA GLU A 397 6.26 11.75 -19.19
C GLU A 397 4.75 11.69 -19.52
N ALA A 398 3.89 11.87 -18.54
CA ALA A 398 2.45 11.67 -18.67
C ALA A 398 1.74 12.85 -19.37
N GLN A 399 0.53 12.58 -19.88
CA GLN A 399 -0.35 13.62 -20.46
C GLN A 399 -1.08 14.47 -19.42
N GLY A 400 -0.75 14.37 -18.17
CA GLY A 400 -1.33 15.02 -17.03
C GLY A 400 -1.42 14.07 -15.84
N ALA A 401 -1.50 14.62 -14.64
CA ALA A 401 -1.55 13.81 -13.44
C ALA A 401 -2.53 14.36 -12.41
N LEU A 402 -3.23 13.46 -11.73
CA LEU A 402 -4.02 13.73 -10.53
C LEU A 402 -3.38 13.01 -9.35
N ILE A 403 -2.92 13.76 -8.37
CA ILE A 403 -2.30 13.26 -7.15
C ILE A 403 -3.25 13.59 -6.00
N MET A 404 -3.87 12.60 -5.39
CA MET A 404 -4.93 12.83 -4.41
C MET A 404 -4.78 11.98 -3.16
N SER A 405 -5.10 12.58 -2.01
CA SER A 405 -5.21 11.88 -0.72
C SER A 405 -6.04 12.70 0.28
N GLY A 406 -6.28 12.13 1.45
CA GLY A 406 -6.94 12.82 2.57
C GLY A 406 -5.99 13.54 3.52
N THR A 407 -4.66 13.40 3.34
CA THR A 407 -3.66 13.84 4.31
C THR A 407 -2.35 14.21 3.62
N LEU A 408 -2.35 15.28 2.83
CA LEU A 408 -1.17 15.76 2.10
C LEU A 408 -0.54 17.01 2.73
N SER A 409 -1.33 17.77 3.48
CA SER A 409 -0.89 19.05 4.04
C SER A 409 0.35 18.93 4.94
N PRO A 410 1.27 19.92 4.85
CA PRO A 410 1.24 21.14 4.02
C PRO A 410 1.52 20.85 2.55
N LEU A 411 0.61 21.26 1.65
CA LEU A 411 0.64 20.91 0.22
C LEU A 411 1.89 21.46 -0.48
N GLU A 412 2.30 22.68 -0.14
CA GLU A 412 3.49 23.33 -0.73
C GLU A 412 4.76 22.53 -0.43
N LEU A 413 4.91 22.06 0.81
CA LEU A 413 6.03 21.20 1.20
C LEU A 413 5.95 19.84 0.49
N PHE A 414 4.75 19.31 0.35
CA PHE A 414 4.54 18.02 -0.32
C PHE A 414 4.97 18.07 -1.79
N ILE A 415 4.52 19.08 -2.56
CA ILE A 415 4.91 19.21 -3.97
C ILE A 415 6.40 19.49 -4.14
N GLU A 416 7.01 20.23 -3.19
CA GLU A 416 8.45 20.50 -3.17
C GLU A 416 9.25 19.21 -2.98
N ILE A 417 8.86 18.35 -2.02
CA ILE A 417 9.46 17.04 -1.76
C ILE A 417 9.38 16.13 -2.99
N LEU A 418 8.25 16.16 -3.71
CA LEU A 418 8.05 15.35 -4.91
C LEU A 418 8.69 15.95 -6.18
N GLY A 419 9.28 17.16 -6.10
CA GLY A 419 9.85 17.88 -7.25
C GLY A 419 8.80 18.38 -8.24
N LEU A 420 7.55 18.60 -7.80
CA LEU A 420 6.39 18.97 -8.62
C LEU A 420 5.98 20.44 -8.42
N THR A 421 6.92 21.35 -8.40
CA THR A 421 6.71 22.78 -8.09
C THR A 421 5.76 23.52 -9.03
N LYS A 422 5.49 22.98 -10.22
CA LYS A 422 4.53 23.53 -11.18
C LYS A 422 3.11 22.97 -11.03
N ALA A 423 2.88 22.06 -10.06
CA ALA A 423 1.57 21.47 -9.83
C ALA A 423 0.59 22.50 -9.25
N GLU A 424 -0.66 22.46 -9.70
CA GLU A 424 -1.74 23.15 -9.03
C GLU A 424 -2.17 22.41 -7.78
N ILE A 425 -2.31 23.11 -6.67
CA ILE A 425 -2.71 22.55 -5.38
C ILE A 425 -4.11 23.02 -5.01
N ARG A 426 -4.94 22.09 -4.51
CA ARG A 426 -6.32 22.38 -4.06
C ARG A 426 -6.65 21.56 -2.82
N THR A 427 -7.40 22.18 -1.91
CA THR A 427 -7.96 21.53 -0.72
C THR A 427 -9.48 21.65 -0.75
N TYR A 428 -10.17 20.53 -0.52
CA TYR A 428 -11.63 20.46 -0.55
C TYR A 428 -12.17 20.21 0.86
N SER A 429 -13.21 20.95 1.22
CA SER A 429 -13.86 20.82 2.53
C SER A 429 -14.42 19.42 2.75
N SER A 430 -14.46 18.99 4.01
CA SER A 430 -15.08 17.72 4.40
C SER A 430 -16.56 17.67 4.00
N ILE A 431 -17.01 16.48 3.60
CA ILE A 431 -18.44 16.21 3.41
C ILE A 431 -19.17 15.91 4.72
N ALA A 432 -18.43 15.58 5.79
CA ALA A 432 -19.02 15.34 7.10
C ALA A 432 -19.57 16.64 7.70
N ASN A 433 -20.68 16.55 8.44
CA ASN A 433 -21.20 17.70 9.17
C ASN A 433 -20.24 18.05 10.33
N PRO A 434 -19.66 19.28 10.36
CA PRO A 434 -18.74 19.69 11.43
C PRO A 434 -19.34 19.57 12.83
N GLU A 435 -20.66 19.71 12.98
CA GLU A 435 -21.36 19.59 14.27
C GLU A 435 -21.32 18.16 14.84
N ASN A 436 -21.12 17.15 14.00
CA ASN A 436 -20.99 15.75 14.40
C ASN A 436 -19.57 15.39 14.87
N VAL A 437 -18.59 16.28 14.67
CA VAL A 437 -17.18 16.02 14.96
C VAL A 437 -16.70 16.89 16.12
N ARG A 438 -16.27 16.26 17.21
CA ARG A 438 -15.69 16.97 18.36
C ARG A 438 -14.24 16.53 18.56
N THR A 439 -13.30 17.45 18.42
CA THR A 439 -11.88 17.22 18.69
C THR A 439 -11.52 17.74 20.08
N ILE A 440 -10.82 16.92 20.86
CA ILE A 440 -10.33 17.27 22.20
C ILE A 440 -8.83 17.02 22.24
N ILE A 441 -8.07 18.03 22.64
CA ILE A 441 -6.63 17.94 22.90
C ILE A 441 -6.41 17.96 24.41
N ASP A 442 -5.76 16.93 24.95
CA ASP A 442 -5.41 16.86 26.38
C ASP A 442 -3.89 17.02 26.54
N PRO A 443 -3.41 18.23 26.91
CA PRO A 443 -1.99 18.48 27.08
C PRO A 443 -1.43 17.99 28.42
N SER A 444 -2.28 17.46 29.32
CA SER A 444 -1.87 16.97 30.65
C SER A 444 -1.10 15.64 30.60
N VAL A 445 -1.03 15.02 29.43
CA VAL A 445 -0.34 13.74 29.17
C VAL A 445 0.57 13.86 27.95
N THR A 446 1.73 13.21 27.98
CA THR A 446 2.72 13.23 26.89
C THR A 446 3.35 11.87 26.67
N THR A 447 3.75 11.55 25.43
CA THR A 447 4.50 10.35 25.06
C THR A 447 5.98 10.61 24.84
N ARG A 448 6.48 11.82 25.15
CA ARG A 448 7.90 12.15 25.04
C ARG A 448 8.74 11.14 25.79
N PHE A 449 9.81 10.67 25.17
CA PHE A 449 10.68 9.63 25.73
C PHE A 449 11.21 10.01 27.11
N THR A 450 11.66 11.25 27.29
CA THR A 450 12.21 11.80 28.54
C THR A 450 11.20 11.92 29.68
N GLU A 451 9.90 11.92 29.37
CA GLU A 451 8.82 12.08 30.34
C GLU A 451 8.04 10.77 30.60
N ARG A 452 8.49 9.67 29.99
CA ARG A 452 7.85 8.35 30.17
C ARG A 452 8.10 7.83 31.58
N SER A 453 7.03 7.64 32.33
CA SER A 453 7.03 7.11 33.69
C SER A 453 5.78 6.24 33.92
N GLU A 454 5.78 5.39 34.95
CA GLU A 454 4.60 4.62 35.34
C GLU A 454 3.42 5.55 35.70
N GLU A 455 3.71 6.70 36.32
CA GLU A 455 2.70 7.71 36.61
C GLU A 455 2.06 8.28 35.34
N MET A 456 2.87 8.54 34.29
CA MET A 456 2.35 8.98 33.02
C MET A 456 1.48 7.90 32.34
N ILE A 457 1.91 6.64 32.40
CA ILE A 457 1.13 5.48 31.88
C ILE A 457 -0.21 5.36 32.64
N ARG A 458 -0.21 5.56 33.96
CA ARG A 458 -1.42 5.57 34.79
C ARG A 458 -2.37 6.68 34.34
N ARG A 459 -1.85 7.91 34.17
CA ARG A 459 -2.64 9.06 33.71
C ARG A 459 -3.29 8.81 32.34
N TYR A 460 -2.58 8.22 31.37
CA TYR A 460 -3.20 7.83 30.09
C TYR A 460 -4.39 6.90 30.29
N GLY A 461 -4.20 5.85 31.07
CA GLY A 461 -5.24 4.87 31.33
C GLY A 461 -6.47 5.49 31.99
N GLU A 462 -6.29 6.35 32.97
CA GLU A 462 -7.38 7.07 33.66
C GLU A 462 -8.14 7.99 32.70
N ARG A 463 -7.42 8.78 31.87
CA ARG A 463 -8.02 9.67 30.88
C ARG A 463 -8.79 8.88 29.83
N LEU A 464 -8.17 7.85 29.27
CA LEU A 464 -8.82 6.95 28.31
C LEU A 464 -10.06 6.29 28.91
N SER A 465 -9.97 5.80 30.13
CA SER A 465 -11.08 5.15 30.85
C SER A 465 -12.27 6.10 31.05
N LYS A 466 -12.02 7.36 31.45
CA LYS A 466 -13.07 8.38 31.60
C LYS A 466 -13.78 8.68 30.29
N LEU A 467 -13.02 8.77 29.19
CA LEU A 467 -13.56 9.09 27.87
C LEU A 467 -14.29 7.90 27.24
N VAL A 468 -13.69 6.69 27.31
CA VAL A 468 -14.32 5.45 26.80
C VAL A 468 -15.67 5.19 27.42
N ASN A 469 -15.85 5.53 28.70
CA ASN A 469 -17.14 5.40 29.38
C ASN A 469 -18.23 6.33 28.81
N LYS A 470 -17.83 7.49 28.28
CA LYS A 470 -18.78 8.49 27.72
C LYS A 470 -19.08 8.29 26.24
N VAL A 471 -18.23 7.60 25.51
CA VAL A 471 -18.40 7.35 24.08
C VAL A 471 -19.26 6.11 23.88
N PRO A 472 -20.37 6.17 23.14
CA PRO A 472 -21.15 4.99 22.82
C PRO A 472 -20.43 4.10 21.81
N ASN A 473 -20.82 2.82 21.71
CA ASN A 473 -20.35 1.89 20.67
C ASN A 473 -18.82 1.71 20.59
N GLY A 474 -18.27 1.73 19.38
CA GLY A 474 -16.88 1.41 19.11
C GLY A 474 -15.90 2.54 19.39
N VAL A 475 -14.76 2.20 19.97
CA VAL A 475 -13.65 3.10 20.26
C VAL A 475 -12.36 2.53 19.68
N LEU A 476 -11.65 3.34 18.93
CA LEU A 476 -10.30 3.02 18.40
C LEU A 476 -9.25 3.77 19.23
N VAL A 477 -8.17 3.08 19.59
CA VAL A 477 -7.06 3.68 20.35
C VAL A 477 -5.76 3.38 19.61
N PHE A 478 -5.03 4.40 19.18
CA PHE A 478 -3.79 4.24 18.43
C PHE A 478 -2.58 4.71 19.23
N PHE A 479 -1.56 3.85 19.31
CA PHE A 479 -0.30 4.09 20.00
C PHE A 479 0.84 4.32 19.01
N PRO A 480 1.90 5.08 19.38
CA PRO A 480 3.06 5.30 18.52
C PRO A 480 3.79 4.00 18.13
N GLN A 481 3.93 3.07 19.07
CA GLN A 481 4.69 1.83 18.91
C GLN A 481 3.97 0.66 19.58
N ARG A 482 4.13 -0.54 19.01
CA ARG A 482 3.54 -1.78 19.56
C ARG A 482 4.09 -2.10 20.96
N LYS A 483 5.39 -1.88 21.18
CA LYS A 483 6.03 -2.07 22.48
C LYS A 483 5.35 -1.21 23.54
N LEU A 484 5.23 0.10 23.28
CA LEU A 484 4.57 1.04 24.18
C LEU A 484 3.11 0.66 24.44
N MET A 485 2.35 0.24 23.41
CA MET A 485 0.98 -0.24 23.57
C MET A 485 0.89 -1.41 24.55
N LEU A 486 1.74 -2.43 24.37
CA LEU A 486 1.73 -3.62 25.22
C LEU A 486 2.18 -3.31 26.64
N GLU A 487 3.19 -2.46 26.84
CA GLU A 487 3.64 -1.97 28.17
C GLU A 487 2.50 -1.26 28.90
N ASN A 488 1.78 -0.35 28.23
CA ASN A 488 0.62 0.33 28.81
C ASN A 488 -0.49 -0.64 29.20
N LEU A 489 -0.86 -1.55 28.30
CA LEU A 489 -1.92 -2.53 28.58
C LEU A 489 -1.55 -3.47 29.75
N ASN A 490 -0.29 -3.90 29.84
CA ASN A 490 0.19 -4.74 30.94
C ASN A 490 0.18 -3.96 32.28
N TYR A 491 0.63 -2.71 32.27
CA TYR A 491 0.58 -1.87 33.45
C TYR A 491 -0.85 -1.64 33.93
N TRP A 492 -1.79 -1.31 33.01
CA TRP A 492 -3.19 -1.08 33.35
C TRP A 492 -3.89 -2.34 33.89
N ARG A 493 -3.48 -3.56 33.47
CA ARG A 493 -3.93 -4.81 34.10
C ARG A 493 -3.39 -4.93 35.53
N ARG A 494 -2.11 -4.64 35.73
CA ARG A 494 -1.46 -4.74 37.05
C ARG A 494 -2.10 -3.81 38.09
N ILE A 495 -2.48 -2.60 37.71
CA ILE A 495 -3.14 -1.63 38.61
C ILE A 495 -4.68 -1.78 38.69
N GLY A 496 -5.28 -2.81 38.07
CA GLY A 496 -6.70 -3.06 38.10
C GLY A 496 -7.57 -2.11 37.28
N LEU A 497 -6.97 -1.31 36.38
CA LEU A 497 -7.69 -0.43 35.49
C LEU A 497 -8.41 -1.20 34.35
N LEU A 498 -7.80 -2.31 33.94
CA LEU A 498 -8.41 -3.30 33.03
C LEU A 498 -8.93 -4.48 33.84
N GLU A 499 -10.24 -4.70 33.72
CA GLU A 499 -10.91 -5.88 34.28
C GLU A 499 -10.59 -7.11 33.41
N GLN A 500 -10.45 -8.29 34.04
CA GLN A 500 -10.20 -9.55 33.36
C GLN A 500 -11.39 -10.48 33.51
N ALA A 501 -11.86 -11.06 32.40
CA ALA A 501 -12.83 -12.15 32.42
C ALA A 501 -12.41 -13.24 31.42
N GLY A 502 -11.80 -14.30 31.92
CA GLY A 502 -11.17 -15.34 31.10
C GLY A 502 -10.02 -14.75 30.26
N ALA A 503 -10.04 -15.00 28.95
CA ALA A 503 -9.03 -14.51 28.00
C ALA A 503 -9.24 -13.04 27.58
N LEU A 504 -10.37 -12.42 27.94
CA LEU A 504 -10.71 -11.06 27.51
C LEU A 504 -10.41 -10.03 28.61
N SER A 505 -9.86 -8.90 28.19
CA SER A 505 -9.75 -7.70 29.03
C SER A 505 -10.91 -6.76 28.75
N PHE A 506 -11.33 -6.00 29.76
CA PHE A 506 -12.41 -5.03 29.65
C PHE A 506 -11.94 -3.67 30.17
N LEU A 507 -12.36 -2.62 29.51
CA LEU A 507 -12.18 -1.23 29.96
C LEU A 507 -13.58 -0.61 30.17
N LYS A 508 -13.94 -0.37 31.42
CA LYS A 508 -15.29 0.14 31.80
C LYS A 508 -16.44 -0.68 31.22
N GLY A 509 -16.30 -2.01 31.29
CA GLY A 509 -17.29 -2.97 30.81
C GLY A 509 -17.36 -3.11 29.29
N LYS A 510 -16.45 -2.47 28.52
CA LYS A 510 -16.31 -2.70 27.08
C LYS A 510 -15.19 -3.71 26.82
N PRO A 511 -15.41 -4.77 26.05
CA PRO A 511 -14.35 -5.70 25.68
C PRO A 511 -13.25 -4.99 24.91
N LEU A 512 -11.99 -5.28 25.27
CA LEU A 512 -10.82 -4.68 24.69
C LEU A 512 -10.13 -5.69 23.77
N PHE A 513 -9.95 -5.29 22.52
CA PHE A 513 -9.28 -6.04 21.46
C PHE A 513 -7.92 -5.40 21.17
N VAL A 514 -6.94 -6.21 20.81
CA VAL A 514 -5.59 -5.75 20.47
C VAL A 514 -5.24 -6.19 19.05
N GLU A 515 -4.70 -5.28 18.27
CA GLU A 515 -4.28 -5.51 16.89
C GLU A 515 -3.35 -6.73 16.79
N GLY A 516 -3.72 -7.72 15.96
CA GLY A 516 -2.94 -8.92 15.73
C GLY A 516 -1.63 -8.67 14.98
N ALA A 517 -0.58 -9.43 15.32
CA ALA A 517 0.73 -9.31 14.67
C ALA A 517 0.69 -9.77 13.20
N ARG A 518 -0.06 -10.83 12.90
CA ARG A 518 -0.21 -11.39 11.55
C ARG A 518 -1.52 -10.92 10.90
N ALA A 519 -1.53 -10.79 9.57
CA ALA A 519 -2.71 -10.32 8.82
C ALA A 519 -3.96 -11.20 9.01
N ALA A 520 -3.79 -12.53 9.10
CA ALA A 520 -4.90 -13.46 9.30
C ALA A 520 -5.49 -13.35 10.70
N GLU A 521 -4.64 -13.21 11.72
CA GLU A 521 -5.02 -12.99 13.11
C GLU A 521 -5.76 -11.65 13.26
N ASN A 522 -5.19 -10.58 12.71
CA ASN A 522 -5.81 -9.25 12.79
C ASN A 522 -7.20 -9.21 12.15
N ARG A 523 -7.42 -9.92 11.04
CA ARG A 523 -8.76 -10.01 10.44
C ARG A 523 -9.80 -10.58 11.40
N LYS A 524 -9.46 -11.64 12.13
CA LYS A 524 -10.34 -12.24 13.14
C LYS A 524 -10.64 -11.24 14.26
N VAL A 525 -9.60 -10.60 14.80
CA VAL A 525 -9.72 -9.58 15.85
C VAL A 525 -10.64 -8.45 15.41
N VAL A 526 -10.46 -7.91 14.21
CA VAL A 526 -11.29 -6.82 13.67
C VAL A 526 -12.74 -7.26 13.47
N GLU A 527 -12.99 -8.48 12.99
CA GLU A 527 -14.36 -9.01 12.85
C GLU A 527 -15.07 -9.17 14.19
N GLU A 528 -14.36 -9.65 15.21
CA GLU A 528 -14.89 -9.78 16.58
C GLU A 528 -15.15 -8.41 17.21
N TYR A 529 -14.21 -7.49 17.09
CA TYR A 529 -14.38 -6.10 17.51
C TYR A 529 -15.62 -5.45 16.87
N LYS A 530 -15.77 -5.54 15.56
CA LYS A 530 -16.91 -4.95 14.83
C LYS A 530 -18.25 -5.52 15.29
N ARG A 531 -18.31 -6.82 15.57
CA ARG A 531 -19.50 -7.47 16.14
C ARG A 531 -19.83 -6.93 17.53
N ALA A 532 -18.80 -6.76 18.37
CA ALA A 532 -18.96 -6.23 19.74
C ALA A 532 -19.28 -4.72 19.74
N ALA A 533 -18.62 -3.94 18.88
CA ALA A 533 -18.83 -2.50 18.75
C ALA A 533 -20.28 -2.12 18.40
N ARG A 534 -20.95 -2.95 17.59
CA ARG A 534 -22.36 -2.75 17.18
C ARG A 534 -23.38 -3.23 18.23
N ARG A 535 -22.94 -3.81 19.36
CA ARG A 535 -23.82 -4.41 20.37
C ARG A 535 -23.51 -3.90 21.76
N GLY A 536 -24.52 -3.87 22.62
CA GLY A 536 -24.39 -3.56 24.04
C GLY A 536 -23.70 -2.23 24.33
N LYS A 537 -22.73 -2.26 25.22
CA LYS A 537 -21.93 -1.09 25.61
C LYS A 537 -20.89 -0.67 24.55
N GLY A 538 -20.69 -1.47 23.48
CA GLY A 538 -19.66 -1.26 22.47
C GLY A 538 -18.36 -2.00 22.81
N ALA A 539 -17.25 -1.63 22.14
CA ALA A 539 -15.95 -2.28 22.29
C ALA A 539 -14.80 -1.28 22.12
N VAL A 540 -13.60 -1.64 22.58
CA VAL A 540 -12.35 -0.90 22.38
C VAL A 540 -11.40 -1.72 21.51
N LEU A 541 -10.79 -1.11 20.49
CA LEU A 541 -9.73 -1.71 19.69
C LEU A 541 -8.44 -0.89 19.83
N CYS A 542 -7.42 -1.48 20.40
CA CYS A 542 -6.07 -0.91 20.48
C CYS A 542 -5.23 -1.35 19.29
N GLY A 543 -4.60 -0.40 18.62
CA GLY A 543 -3.70 -0.60 17.50
C GLY A 543 -2.54 0.39 17.51
N VAL A 544 -1.72 0.35 16.47
CA VAL A 544 -0.60 1.28 16.30
C VAL A 544 -0.79 2.16 15.08
N PHE A 545 -0.24 3.38 15.14
CA PHE A 545 -0.15 4.23 13.95
C PHE A 545 0.62 3.51 12.84
N ARG A 546 0.28 3.79 11.60
CA ARG A 546 0.85 3.10 10.41
C ARG A 546 0.61 1.58 10.41
N GLY A 547 -0.13 1.07 11.41
CA GLY A 547 -0.55 -0.33 11.48
C GLY A 547 -1.73 -0.64 10.56
N ARG A 548 -2.08 -1.93 10.48
CA ARG A 548 -3.18 -2.40 9.60
C ARG A 548 -4.52 -1.75 9.88
N ASN A 549 -4.79 -1.43 11.14
CA ASN A 549 -6.06 -0.81 11.54
C ASN A 549 -6.06 0.70 11.35
N ALA A 550 -4.90 1.36 11.46
CA ALA A 550 -4.76 2.78 11.20
C ALA A 550 -4.81 3.13 9.69
N GLU A 551 -4.38 2.24 8.80
CA GLU A 551 -4.29 2.52 7.35
C GLU A 551 -5.19 1.63 6.47
N GLY A 552 -5.46 0.38 6.86
CA GLY A 552 -6.10 -0.62 5.99
C GLY A 552 -7.54 -0.99 6.33
N SER A 553 -7.99 -0.77 7.57
CA SER A 553 -9.33 -1.17 8.03
C SER A 553 -10.32 -0.01 7.92
N ASN A 554 -11.59 -0.33 7.66
CA ASN A 554 -12.69 0.63 7.61
C ASN A 554 -13.66 0.37 8.77
N PHE A 555 -14.02 1.42 9.51
CA PHE A 555 -14.87 1.35 10.70
C PHE A 555 -16.03 2.37 10.62
N PRO A 556 -17.05 2.10 9.78
CA PRO A 556 -18.17 3.02 9.60
C PRO A 556 -19.13 2.99 10.79
N TYR A 557 -19.83 4.09 11.02
CA TYR A 557 -20.92 4.26 11.96
C TYR A 557 -20.56 3.84 13.40
N GLU A 558 -21.28 2.89 13.99
CA GLU A 558 -21.10 2.41 15.35
C GLU A 558 -19.72 1.74 15.60
N GLU A 559 -18.96 1.46 14.56
CA GLU A 559 -17.66 0.81 14.70
C GLU A 559 -16.54 1.76 15.17
N ALA A 560 -16.71 3.09 15.03
CA ALA A 560 -15.72 4.07 15.50
C ALA A 560 -16.39 5.40 15.89
N ARG A 561 -17.05 5.46 17.03
CA ARG A 561 -17.61 6.68 17.61
C ARG A 561 -16.60 7.49 18.43
N GLY A 562 -15.50 6.88 18.83
CA GLY A 562 -14.37 7.55 19.46
C GLY A 562 -13.06 7.10 18.87
N ILE A 563 -12.14 8.04 18.65
CA ILE A 563 -10.78 7.76 18.21
C ILE A 563 -9.82 8.48 19.15
N PHE A 564 -8.94 7.72 19.78
CA PHE A 564 -7.95 8.22 20.72
C PHE A 564 -6.55 8.04 20.13
N LEU A 565 -5.84 9.14 20.03
CA LEU A 565 -4.45 9.15 19.62
C LEU A 565 -3.57 9.32 20.87
N VAL A 566 -2.80 8.30 21.20
CA VAL A 566 -1.88 8.34 22.34
C VAL A 566 -0.57 8.98 21.87
N GLY A 567 -0.51 10.30 21.90
CA GLY A 567 0.60 11.11 21.43
C GLY A 567 0.65 11.26 19.90
N VAL A 568 1.71 11.91 19.42
CA VAL A 568 2.00 12.11 17.99
C VAL A 568 3.02 11.07 17.53
N PRO A 569 2.80 10.34 16.43
CA PRO A 569 3.66 9.23 15.99
C PRO A 569 4.90 9.71 15.23
N TYR A 570 5.77 10.48 15.88
CA TYR A 570 7.07 10.84 15.31
C TYR A 570 7.88 9.58 15.01
N ALA A 571 8.60 9.60 13.89
CA ALA A 571 9.60 8.58 13.58
C ALA A 571 10.71 8.61 14.64
N ASP A 572 11.43 7.49 14.79
CA ASP A 572 12.52 7.41 15.76
C ASP A 572 13.67 8.32 15.30
N TYR A 573 13.91 9.42 16.06
CA TYR A 573 14.98 10.36 15.74
C TYR A 573 16.38 9.76 15.91
N SER A 574 16.51 8.66 16.66
CA SER A 574 17.78 7.94 16.79
C SER A 574 18.10 7.07 15.56
N ASP A 575 17.10 6.78 14.72
CA ASP A 575 17.31 6.02 13.48
C ASP A 575 18.23 6.82 12.52
N PRO A 576 19.36 6.25 12.11
CA PRO A 576 20.29 6.90 11.19
C PRO A 576 19.64 7.33 9.86
N VAL A 577 18.69 6.57 9.35
CA VAL A 577 17.96 6.89 8.10
C VAL A 577 17.11 8.15 8.29
N VAL A 578 16.42 8.27 9.42
CA VAL A 578 15.59 9.45 9.73
C VAL A 578 16.46 10.70 9.81
N ARG A 579 17.61 10.62 10.49
CA ARG A 579 18.56 11.74 10.57
C ARG A 579 19.14 12.12 9.22
N ALA A 580 19.51 11.12 8.41
CA ALA A 580 20.00 11.36 7.06
C ALA A 580 18.93 12.02 6.17
N GLN A 581 17.68 11.61 6.29
CA GLN A 581 16.56 12.21 5.56
C GLN A 581 16.35 13.67 5.95
N ILE A 582 16.38 13.98 7.26
CA ILE A 582 16.28 15.36 7.75
C ILE A 582 17.46 16.19 7.21
N GLY A 583 18.69 15.68 7.33
CA GLY A 583 19.90 16.36 6.82
C GLY A 583 19.83 16.61 5.32
N TYR A 584 19.36 15.62 4.55
CA TYR A 584 19.20 15.74 3.11
C TYR A 584 18.22 16.86 2.72
N PHE A 585 17.05 16.92 3.34
CA PHE A 585 16.08 17.98 3.04
C PHE A 585 16.57 19.36 3.53
N ASN A 586 17.29 19.41 4.65
CA ASN A 586 17.90 20.66 5.11
C ASN A 586 19.00 21.17 4.16
N SER A 587 19.72 20.27 3.49
CA SER A 587 20.69 20.67 2.45
C SER A 587 20.02 21.29 1.22
N LYS A 588 18.78 20.91 0.91
CA LYS A 588 17.98 21.51 -0.18
C LYS A 588 17.43 22.89 0.20
N ARG A 589 16.92 23.02 1.42
CA ARG A 589 16.38 24.27 1.94
C ARG A 589 16.38 24.22 3.49
N LYS A 590 16.80 25.33 4.10
CA LYS A 590 16.81 25.49 5.56
C LYS A 590 15.47 25.09 6.18
N ASP A 591 15.50 24.33 7.27
CA ASP A 591 14.37 23.84 8.07
C ASP A 591 13.38 22.92 7.30
N MET A 592 13.72 22.49 6.08
CA MET A 592 12.85 21.61 5.28
C MET A 592 12.76 20.21 5.88
N GLY A 593 13.86 19.72 6.45
CA GLY A 593 13.92 18.40 7.09
C GLY A 593 13.08 18.31 8.34
N GLU A 594 13.13 19.31 9.22
CA GLU A 594 12.27 19.39 10.41
C GLU A 594 10.80 19.49 10.04
N ARG A 595 10.46 20.28 9.02
CA ARG A 595 9.09 20.38 8.51
C ARG A 595 8.60 19.06 7.93
N TRP A 596 9.46 18.34 7.19
CA TRP A 596 9.14 16.99 6.71
C TRP A 596 8.89 16.03 7.87
N TYR A 597 9.75 16.03 8.88
CA TYR A 597 9.64 15.15 10.05
C TYR A 597 8.32 15.37 10.81
N VAL A 598 7.93 16.62 10.99
CA VAL A 598 6.63 16.98 11.58
C VAL A 598 5.47 16.56 10.68
N MET A 599 5.54 16.88 9.38
CA MET A 599 4.50 16.52 8.40
C MET A 599 4.24 15.01 8.36
N ASP A 600 5.31 14.19 8.37
CA ASP A 600 5.21 12.74 8.36
C ASP A 600 4.48 12.19 9.59
N ALA A 601 4.76 12.73 10.78
CA ALA A 601 4.07 12.38 12.01
C ALA A 601 2.59 12.76 12.00
N PHE A 602 2.27 13.98 11.56
CA PHE A 602 0.87 14.44 11.47
C PHE A 602 0.07 13.73 10.39
N ARG A 603 0.69 13.32 9.28
CA ARG A 603 0.03 12.47 8.27
C ARG A 603 -0.46 11.15 8.90
N ALA A 604 0.41 10.48 9.65
CA ALA A 604 0.04 9.23 10.31
C ALA A 604 -1.08 9.42 11.36
N ALA A 605 -1.04 10.51 12.12
CA ALA A 605 -2.11 10.88 13.05
C ALA A 605 -3.44 11.14 12.33
N ASN A 606 -3.43 11.97 11.28
CA ASN A 606 -4.61 12.31 10.49
C ASN A 606 -5.24 11.10 9.80
N GLN A 607 -4.43 10.15 9.34
CA GLN A 607 -4.92 8.89 8.78
C GLN A 607 -5.67 8.05 9.80
N ALA A 608 -5.14 7.96 11.01
CA ALA A 608 -5.79 7.26 12.11
C ALA A 608 -7.11 7.94 12.51
N MET A 609 -7.14 9.29 12.59
CA MET A 609 -8.36 10.05 12.83
C MET A 609 -9.42 9.86 11.74
N GLY A 610 -9.01 9.81 10.50
CA GLY A 610 -9.89 9.62 9.35
C GLY A 610 -10.56 8.24 9.28
N ARG A 611 -10.33 7.32 10.23
CA ARG A 611 -10.97 5.98 10.23
C ARG A 611 -12.43 6.02 10.68
N GLY A 612 -12.83 6.99 11.48
CA GLY A 612 -14.20 7.15 11.94
C GLY A 612 -15.06 8.05 11.07
N ILE A 613 -14.48 8.84 10.16
CA ILE A 613 -15.22 9.72 9.27
C ILE A 613 -15.30 9.06 7.89
N ARG A 614 -16.47 8.50 7.55
CA ARG A 614 -16.68 7.74 6.30
C ARG A 614 -17.92 8.17 5.54
N HIS A 615 -18.85 8.83 6.23
CA HIS A 615 -20.12 9.26 5.68
C HIS A 615 -20.45 10.67 6.17
N ARG A 616 -21.42 11.32 5.52
CA ARG A 616 -21.88 12.65 5.91
C ARG A 616 -22.46 12.68 7.34
N ASP A 617 -23.06 11.59 7.74
CA ASP A 617 -23.79 11.47 9.01
C ASP A 617 -22.96 10.76 10.11
N ASP A 618 -21.65 10.52 9.87
CA ASP A 618 -20.74 9.96 10.88
C ASP A 618 -20.38 10.94 11.98
#